data_6edc40b53a97adecf7ba3b10edf9f033
#
_entry.id   6edc40b53a97adecf7ba3b10edf9f033
#
_cell.length_a   1.000
_cell.length_b   1.000
_cell.length_c   1.000
_cell.angle_alpha   90.00
_cell.angle_beta   90.00
_cell.angle_gamma   90.00
#
_symmetry.space_group_name_H-M   'P 1'
#
loop_
_entity.id
_entity.type
_entity.pdbx_description
1 polymer ?
#
loop_
_entity_poly.entity_id
_entity_poly.type
_entity_poly.pdbx_seq_one_letter_code
_entity_poly.pdbx_strand_id
1 'polypeptide(L)'
;MAEHAVAEEADREARAQIERAMAYGIEPTHLDVHNSALWGTPALFQVYLELGRDYKLPILISSDGIAKVTPEYQSMLSEDDIVLDRVIMMARDTPVENWVPEYEKLFASVEPGVTQLIIHFGFDDAELRAMAVDRPNPNAAWRQSDFDFFTSAEFKSLVAKNDIQLISWREIRKLLRD
;
A
#
# COMPACT_ATOMS: atom_id res chain seq x y z
N MET A 1 -9.34 -14.15 10.42
CA MET A 1 -8.28 -13.67 11.34
C MET A 1 -8.71 -12.40 12.08
N ALA A 2 -9.30 -11.41 11.42
CA ALA A 2 -9.75 -10.18 12.07
C ALA A 2 -10.90 -10.34 13.10
N GLU A 3 -11.76 -11.34 12.93
CA GLU A 3 -12.93 -11.58 13.81
C GLU A 3 -12.57 -11.87 15.29
N HIS A 4 -11.34 -12.28 15.56
CA HIS A 4 -10.87 -12.60 16.90
C HIS A 4 -9.76 -11.65 17.40
N ALA A 5 -9.42 -10.63 16.59
CA ALA A 5 -8.40 -9.67 16.97
C ALA A 5 -8.95 -8.68 18.00
N VAL A 6 -8.21 -8.48 19.09
CA VAL A 6 -8.52 -7.51 20.14
C VAL A 6 -7.82 -6.20 19.78
N ALA A 7 -8.58 -5.11 19.70
CA ALA A 7 -8.06 -3.81 19.26
C ALA A 7 -6.91 -3.31 20.14
N GLU A 8 -7.00 -3.47 21.46
CA GLU A 8 -5.97 -3.06 22.42
C GLU A 8 -4.67 -3.87 22.27
N GLU A 9 -4.77 -5.14 21.84
CA GLU A 9 -3.58 -5.96 21.55
C GLU A 9 -2.96 -5.55 20.22
N ALA A 10 -3.78 -5.27 19.22
CA ALA A 10 -3.33 -4.78 17.92
C ALA A 10 -2.62 -3.41 18.04
N ASP A 11 -3.15 -2.49 18.85
CA ASP A 11 -2.55 -1.19 19.13
C ASP A 11 -1.17 -1.36 19.79
N ARG A 12 -1.07 -2.17 20.86
CA ARG A 12 0.21 -2.42 21.54
C ARG A 12 1.26 -3.02 20.60
N GLU A 13 0.87 -3.99 19.80
CA GLU A 13 1.77 -4.64 18.85
C GLU A 13 2.24 -3.65 17.76
N ALA A 14 1.31 -2.89 17.17
CA ALA A 14 1.65 -1.93 16.13
C ALA A 14 2.57 -0.81 16.66
N ARG A 15 2.31 -0.29 17.86
CA ARG A 15 3.21 0.68 18.51
C ARG A 15 4.60 0.09 18.74
N ALA A 16 4.67 -1.13 19.25
CA ALA A 16 5.95 -1.81 19.45
C ALA A 16 6.74 -1.99 18.16
N GLN A 17 6.08 -2.27 17.03
CA GLN A 17 6.72 -2.35 15.72
C GLN A 17 7.25 -0.98 15.24
N ILE A 18 6.44 0.08 15.36
CA ILE A 18 6.84 1.44 14.98
C ILE A 18 8.03 1.90 15.83
N GLU A 19 7.94 1.79 17.14
CA GLU A 19 8.97 2.22 18.09
C GLU A 19 10.27 1.43 17.90
N ARG A 20 10.16 0.13 17.61
CA ARG A 20 11.32 -0.70 17.31
C ARG A 20 12.01 -0.25 16.02
N ALA A 21 11.26 0.07 14.96
CA ALA A 21 11.82 0.61 13.73
C ALA A 21 12.57 1.92 13.99
N MET A 22 11.97 2.83 14.77
CA MET A 22 12.61 4.09 15.16
C MET A 22 13.86 3.88 16.01
N ALA A 23 13.85 2.92 16.94
CA ALA A 23 15.01 2.56 17.78
C ALA A 23 16.19 2.01 16.96
N TYR A 24 15.91 1.39 15.80
CA TYR A 24 16.94 0.98 14.82
C TYR A 24 17.38 2.11 13.86
N GLY A 25 16.97 3.34 14.08
CA GLY A 25 17.33 4.50 13.27
C GLY A 25 16.52 4.64 11.97
N ILE A 26 15.44 3.88 11.80
CA ILE A 26 14.52 4.08 10.68
C ILE A 26 13.66 5.31 10.98
N GLU A 27 13.56 6.21 10.02
CA GLU A 27 12.64 7.35 10.06
C GLU A 27 11.41 7.02 9.19
N PRO A 28 10.29 6.56 9.79
CA PRO A 28 9.09 6.22 9.03
C PRO A 28 8.54 7.43 8.29
N THR A 29 8.05 7.23 7.09
CA THR A 29 7.41 8.29 6.30
C THR A 29 5.90 8.16 6.26
N HIS A 30 5.39 6.96 6.49
CA HIS A 30 3.97 6.62 6.52
C HIS A 30 3.79 5.26 7.22
N LEU A 31 2.54 4.90 7.47
CA LEU A 31 2.15 3.57 7.92
C LEU A 31 1.34 2.86 6.83
N ASP A 32 1.67 1.62 6.57
CA ASP A 32 0.92 0.72 5.72
C ASP A 32 0.66 -0.60 6.45
N VAL A 33 -0.47 -1.23 6.18
CA VAL A 33 -0.92 -2.43 6.90
C VAL A 33 -0.86 -3.64 6.00
N HIS A 34 0.02 -4.58 6.32
CA HIS A 34 0.11 -5.82 5.57
C HIS A 34 -1.22 -6.57 5.50
N ASN A 35 -1.64 -6.95 4.27
CA ASN A 35 -2.90 -7.66 4.02
C ASN A 35 -4.16 -6.98 4.61
N SER A 36 -4.16 -5.67 4.72
CA SER A 36 -5.29 -4.88 5.26
C SER A 36 -5.74 -5.34 6.68
N ALA A 37 -4.80 -5.81 7.51
CA ALA A 37 -5.13 -6.41 8.81
C ALA A 37 -5.92 -5.46 9.73
N LEU A 38 -5.60 -4.17 9.74
CA LEU A 38 -6.31 -3.16 10.54
C LEU A 38 -7.58 -2.60 9.85
N TRP A 39 -7.95 -3.13 8.69
CA TRP A 39 -9.21 -2.82 8.02
C TRP A 39 -10.32 -3.83 8.35
N GLY A 40 -10.02 -4.88 9.11
CA GLY A 40 -10.91 -6.00 9.35
C GLY A 40 -12.17 -5.68 10.16
N THR A 41 -12.10 -4.69 11.06
CA THR A 41 -13.24 -4.20 11.86
C THR A 41 -13.10 -2.70 12.12
N PRO A 42 -14.21 -1.97 12.40
CA PRO A 42 -14.14 -0.55 12.78
C PRO A 42 -13.21 -0.28 13.96
N ALA A 43 -13.18 -1.15 14.98
CA ALA A 43 -12.29 -1.00 16.13
C ALA A 43 -10.80 -1.10 15.74
N LEU A 44 -10.44 -2.01 14.83
CA LEU A 44 -9.09 -2.11 14.30
C LEU A 44 -8.74 -0.92 13.39
N PHE A 45 -9.69 -0.44 12.62
CA PHE A 45 -9.48 0.73 11.78
C PHE A 45 -9.28 1.99 12.61
N GLN A 46 -9.99 2.12 13.74
CA GLN A 46 -9.76 3.20 14.71
C GLN A 46 -8.32 3.18 15.23
N VAL A 47 -7.79 2.01 15.59
CA VAL A 47 -6.37 1.86 15.97
C VAL A 47 -5.45 2.38 14.86
N TYR A 48 -5.72 2.04 13.60
CA TYR A 48 -4.90 2.50 12.48
C TYR A 48 -4.88 4.02 12.33
N LEU A 49 -6.05 4.67 12.47
CA LEU A 49 -6.15 6.14 12.47
C LEU A 49 -5.39 6.77 13.63
N GLU A 50 -5.54 6.24 14.86
CA GLU A 50 -4.88 6.73 16.06
C GLU A 50 -3.35 6.62 15.95
N LEU A 51 -2.83 5.50 15.44
CA LEU A 51 -1.40 5.34 15.18
C LEU A 51 -0.87 6.42 14.23
N GLY A 52 -1.57 6.70 13.13
CA GLY A 52 -1.18 7.76 12.21
C GLY A 52 -1.12 9.14 12.88
N ARG A 53 -2.14 9.47 13.65
CA ARG A 53 -2.27 10.75 14.38
C ARG A 53 -1.21 10.89 15.47
N ASP A 54 -1.02 9.87 16.31
CA ASP A 54 -0.09 9.89 17.45
C ASP A 54 1.38 10.01 17.01
N TYR A 55 1.76 9.30 15.93
CA TYR A 55 3.13 9.34 15.41
C TYR A 55 3.34 10.42 14.35
N LYS A 56 2.31 11.21 14.03
CA LYS A 56 2.33 12.21 12.94
C LYS A 56 2.85 11.61 11.62
N LEU A 57 2.27 10.49 11.25
CA LEU A 57 2.57 9.75 10.03
C LEU A 57 1.29 9.58 9.20
N PRO A 58 1.30 9.95 7.91
CA PRO A 58 0.18 9.59 7.06
C PRO A 58 0.03 8.07 7.01
N ILE A 59 -1.20 7.60 6.93
CA ILE A 59 -1.51 6.18 6.78
C ILE A 59 -2.02 5.90 5.38
N LEU A 60 -1.83 4.68 4.88
CA LEU A 60 -2.33 4.31 3.55
C LEU A 60 -3.84 4.08 3.60
N ILE A 61 -4.58 5.14 3.30
CA ILE A 61 -6.02 5.12 3.07
C ILE A 61 -6.35 5.88 1.79
N SER A 62 -7.44 5.50 1.13
CA SER A 62 -7.89 6.15 -0.10
C SER A 62 -9.40 6.25 -0.19
N SER A 63 -9.87 7.26 -0.90
CA SER A 63 -11.30 7.51 -1.10
C SER A 63 -11.99 6.32 -1.75
N ASP A 64 -11.36 5.71 -2.76
CA ASP A 64 -11.89 4.52 -3.43
C ASP A 64 -11.89 3.27 -2.54
N GLY A 65 -10.93 3.17 -1.61
CA GLY A 65 -10.87 2.11 -0.60
C GLY A 65 -11.98 2.25 0.44
N ILE A 66 -12.13 3.45 1.01
CA ILE A 66 -13.19 3.77 1.97
C ILE A 66 -14.59 3.55 1.36
N ALA A 67 -14.80 3.93 0.10
CA ALA A 67 -16.08 3.74 -0.58
C ALA A 67 -16.50 2.26 -0.74
N LYS A 68 -15.56 1.33 -0.65
CA LYS A 68 -15.81 -0.13 -0.75
C LYS A 68 -16.14 -0.79 0.59
N VAL A 69 -15.96 -0.09 1.70
CA VAL A 69 -16.30 -0.55 3.04
C VAL A 69 -17.59 0.12 3.54
N THR A 70 -17.97 -0.12 4.79
CA THR A 70 -19.20 0.44 5.33
C THR A 70 -19.08 1.98 5.54
N PRO A 71 -20.18 2.74 5.49
CA PRO A 71 -20.18 4.18 5.77
C PRO A 71 -19.60 4.56 7.13
N GLU A 72 -19.52 3.63 8.07
CA GLU A 72 -18.93 3.82 9.39
C GLU A 72 -17.47 4.27 9.30
N TYR A 73 -16.67 3.65 8.42
CA TYR A 73 -15.25 4.02 8.24
C TYR A 73 -15.10 5.46 7.75
N GLN A 74 -15.98 5.92 6.87
CA GLN A 74 -15.99 7.31 6.41
C GLN A 74 -16.20 8.30 7.57
N SER A 75 -17.09 7.97 8.51
CA SER A 75 -17.40 8.83 9.65
C SER A 75 -16.30 8.90 10.71
N MET A 76 -15.31 7.99 10.66
CA MET A 76 -14.16 7.96 11.57
C MET A 76 -13.03 8.89 11.12
N LEU A 77 -13.05 9.32 9.85
CA LEU A 77 -12.04 10.24 9.31
C LEU A 77 -12.26 11.65 9.84
N SER A 78 -11.14 12.36 10.05
CA SER A 78 -11.11 13.80 10.37
C SER A 78 -10.61 14.60 9.17
N GLU A 79 -10.76 15.93 9.23
CA GLU A 79 -10.24 16.84 8.21
C GLU A 79 -8.71 16.88 8.14
N ASP A 80 -8.04 16.41 9.20
CA ASP A 80 -6.58 16.36 9.29
C ASP A 80 -6.00 15.06 8.74
N ASP A 81 -6.82 14.03 8.50
CA ASP A 81 -6.36 12.77 7.93
C ASP A 81 -6.06 12.94 6.43
N ILE A 82 -4.88 12.52 6.01
CA ILE A 82 -4.52 12.52 4.58
C ILE A 82 -5.13 11.28 3.93
N VAL A 83 -6.07 11.50 3.01
CA VAL A 83 -6.73 10.46 2.23
C VAL A 83 -6.32 10.60 0.77
N LEU A 84 -5.70 9.55 0.21
CA LEU A 84 -5.38 9.50 -1.20
C LEU A 84 -6.66 9.36 -2.06
N ASP A 85 -6.58 9.72 -3.33
CA ASP A 85 -7.72 9.50 -4.23
C ASP A 85 -7.93 8.02 -4.51
N ARG A 86 -6.84 7.29 -4.78
CA ARG A 86 -6.90 5.88 -5.22
C ARG A 86 -5.72 5.04 -4.70
N VAL A 87 -6.00 3.75 -4.55
CA VAL A 87 -5.00 2.70 -4.42
C VAL A 87 -5.24 1.68 -5.53
N ILE A 88 -4.23 1.45 -6.35
CA ILE A 88 -4.29 0.50 -7.47
C ILE A 88 -3.21 -0.57 -7.33
N MET A 89 -3.48 -1.73 -7.89
CA MET A 89 -2.56 -2.87 -7.92
C MET A 89 -2.89 -3.72 -9.14
N MET A 90 -1.89 -4.37 -9.72
CA MET A 90 -2.11 -5.38 -10.75
C MET A 90 -2.98 -6.52 -10.21
N ALA A 91 -3.95 -6.97 -10.99
CA ALA A 91 -4.76 -8.13 -10.65
C ALA A 91 -3.86 -9.38 -10.51
N ARG A 92 -4.02 -10.10 -9.40
CA ARG A 92 -3.11 -11.22 -9.05
C ARG A 92 -3.23 -12.44 -9.98
N ASP A 93 -4.30 -12.53 -10.74
CA ASP A 93 -4.59 -13.57 -11.74
C ASP A 93 -4.15 -13.17 -13.15
N THR A 94 -3.56 -11.99 -13.33
CA THR A 94 -2.98 -11.56 -14.60
C THR A 94 -1.86 -12.52 -15.01
N PRO A 95 -1.92 -13.13 -16.22
CA PRO A 95 -0.84 -13.95 -16.73
C PRO A 95 0.45 -13.14 -16.89
N VAL A 96 1.59 -13.73 -16.59
CA VAL A 96 2.90 -13.04 -16.61
C VAL A 96 3.21 -12.46 -18.00
N GLU A 97 2.84 -13.16 -19.06
CA GLU A 97 2.98 -12.70 -20.45
C GLU A 97 2.18 -11.43 -20.79
N ASN A 98 1.13 -11.14 -20.01
CA ASN A 98 0.31 -9.94 -20.15
C ASN A 98 0.71 -8.83 -19.18
N TRP A 99 1.75 -9.02 -18.36
CA TRP A 99 2.12 -8.10 -17.28
C TRP A 99 2.40 -6.68 -17.76
N VAL A 100 3.26 -6.52 -18.75
CA VAL A 100 3.60 -5.20 -19.32
C VAL A 100 2.40 -4.56 -20.01
N PRO A 101 1.67 -5.23 -20.94
CA PRO A 101 0.46 -4.66 -21.53
C PRO A 101 -0.62 -4.22 -20.54
N GLU A 102 -0.79 -4.95 -19.44
CA GLU A 102 -1.76 -4.56 -18.41
C GLU A 102 -1.28 -3.35 -17.60
N TYR A 103 0.02 -3.21 -17.31
CA TYR A 103 0.56 -1.99 -16.74
C TYR A 103 0.40 -0.78 -17.68
N GLU A 104 0.61 -0.94 -18.98
CA GLU A 104 0.36 0.14 -19.95
C GLU A 104 -1.08 0.64 -19.90
N LYS A 105 -2.06 -0.27 -19.84
CA LYS A 105 -3.48 0.07 -19.67
C LYS A 105 -3.77 0.76 -18.35
N LEU A 106 -3.20 0.21 -17.26
CA LEU A 106 -3.38 0.74 -15.91
C LEU A 106 -2.87 2.17 -15.81
N PHE A 107 -1.66 2.45 -16.32
CA PHE A 107 -1.09 3.79 -16.33
C PHE A 107 -1.88 4.76 -17.22
N ALA A 108 -2.38 4.30 -18.36
CA ALA A 108 -3.22 5.10 -19.25
C ALA A 108 -4.59 5.43 -18.64
N SER A 109 -5.04 4.67 -17.64
CA SER A 109 -6.30 4.88 -16.94
C SER A 109 -6.19 5.70 -15.65
N VAL A 110 -4.98 6.10 -15.24
CA VAL A 110 -4.78 6.94 -14.05
C VAL A 110 -5.40 8.32 -14.28
N GLU A 111 -6.35 8.67 -13.45
CA GLU A 111 -6.98 9.98 -13.47
C GLU A 111 -6.19 10.99 -12.62
N PRO A 112 -6.37 12.31 -12.82
CA PRO A 112 -5.78 13.33 -11.95
C PRO A 112 -6.06 13.08 -10.46
N GLY A 113 -5.07 13.34 -9.62
CA GLY A 113 -5.12 13.11 -8.18
C GLY A 113 -3.91 12.31 -7.69
N VAL A 114 -3.93 11.91 -6.42
CA VAL A 114 -2.85 11.15 -5.79
C VAL A 114 -3.21 9.67 -5.78
N THR A 115 -2.46 8.88 -6.52
CA THR A 115 -2.66 7.43 -6.65
C THR A 115 -1.47 6.67 -6.08
N GLN A 116 -1.71 5.77 -5.13
CA GLN A 116 -0.72 4.78 -4.70
C GLN A 116 -0.81 3.55 -5.60
N LEU A 117 0.30 3.22 -6.24
CA LEU A 117 0.44 1.92 -6.91
C LEU A 117 1.16 0.94 -5.97
N ILE A 118 0.52 -0.19 -5.68
CA ILE A 118 1.12 -1.27 -4.90
C ILE A 118 1.82 -2.23 -5.85
N ILE A 119 3.11 -2.45 -5.61
CA ILE A 119 3.96 -3.37 -6.36
C ILE A 119 4.73 -4.29 -5.39
N HIS A 120 5.20 -5.43 -5.89
CA HIS A 120 5.86 -6.41 -5.03
C HIS A 120 7.10 -6.97 -5.73
N PHE A 121 8.25 -6.40 -5.49
CA PHE A 121 9.50 -6.87 -6.06
C PHE A 121 9.99 -8.18 -5.47
N GLY A 122 10.61 -8.99 -6.29
CA GLY A 122 11.33 -10.19 -5.88
C GLY A 122 12.01 -10.87 -7.07
N PHE A 123 13.07 -11.61 -6.79
CA PHE A 123 13.73 -12.43 -7.80
C PHE A 123 13.05 -13.81 -7.86
N ASP A 124 12.82 -14.32 -9.06
CA ASP A 124 12.27 -15.66 -9.27
C ASP A 124 13.35 -16.73 -9.06
N ASP A 125 13.77 -16.89 -7.81
CA ASP A 125 14.77 -17.85 -7.39
C ASP A 125 14.20 -18.96 -6.49
N ALA A 126 15.07 -19.85 -6.04
CA ALA A 126 14.68 -21.00 -5.23
C ALA A 126 14.10 -20.59 -3.86
N GLU A 127 14.58 -19.49 -3.27
CA GLU A 127 14.11 -18.99 -1.97
C GLU A 127 12.69 -18.45 -2.10
N LEU A 128 12.44 -17.55 -3.07
CA LEU A 128 11.12 -16.96 -3.28
C LEU A 128 10.09 -18.01 -3.71
N ARG A 129 10.48 -18.98 -4.55
CA ARG A 129 9.62 -20.11 -4.95
C ARG A 129 9.25 -20.99 -3.75
N ALA A 130 10.19 -21.25 -2.85
CA ALA A 130 9.93 -22.01 -1.63
C ALA A 130 8.98 -21.27 -0.67
N MET A 131 9.15 -19.96 -0.51
CA MET A 131 8.25 -19.12 0.30
C MET A 131 6.83 -19.06 -0.26
N ALA A 132 6.68 -19.23 -1.58
CA ALA A 132 5.41 -19.08 -2.30
C ALA A 132 4.73 -20.43 -2.64
N VAL A 133 5.22 -21.56 -2.14
CA VAL A 133 4.78 -22.91 -2.54
C VAL A 133 3.28 -23.16 -2.38
N ASP A 134 2.66 -22.57 -1.35
CA ASP A 134 1.22 -22.72 -1.08
C ASP A 134 0.35 -21.60 -1.70
N ARG A 135 0.94 -20.78 -2.57
CA ARG A 135 0.21 -19.69 -3.24
C ARG A 135 -0.31 -20.18 -4.60
N PRO A 136 -1.58 -19.88 -4.93
CA PRO A 136 -2.23 -20.40 -6.15
C PRO A 136 -1.67 -19.83 -7.46
N ASN A 137 -0.82 -18.82 -7.42
CA ASN A 137 -0.23 -18.14 -8.57
C ASN A 137 1.28 -18.33 -8.62
N PRO A 138 1.92 -18.22 -9.81
CA PRO A 138 3.37 -18.19 -9.94
C PRO A 138 3.95 -16.93 -9.29
N ASN A 139 3.82 -16.86 -7.96
CA ASN A 139 4.07 -15.68 -7.11
C ASN A 139 5.49 -15.15 -7.29
N ALA A 140 6.48 -16.03 -7.50
CA ALA A 140 7.85 -15.63 -7.76
C ALA A 140 7.99 -14.98 -9.15
N ALA A 141 7.35 -15.54 -10.18
CA ALA A 141 7.45 -15.02 -11.54
C ALA A 141 6.82 -13.62 -11.70
N TRP A 142 5.64 -13.36 -11.14
CA TRP A 142 5.06 -12.01 -11.25
C TRP A 142 5.82 -10.97 -10.43
N ARG A 143 6.44 -11.36 -9.30
CA ARG A 143 7.33 -10.45 -8.54
C ARG A 143 8.59 -10.10 -9.32
N GLN A 144 9.15 -11.06 -10.07
CA GLN A 144 10.23 -10.81 -11.01
C GLN A 144 9.76 -9.87 -12.13
N SER A 145 8.55 -10.07 -12.65
CA SER A 145 7.98 -9.18 -13.68
C SER A 145 7.77 -7.75 -13.18
N ASP A 146 7.33 -7.58 -11.93
CA ASP A 146 7.29 -6.25 -11.30
C ASP A 146 8.70 -5.64 -11.25
N PHE A 147 9.69 -6.39 -10.77
CA PHE A 147 11.05 -5.89 -10.67
C PHE A 147 11.60 -5.47 -12.05
N ASP A 148 11.49 -6.34 -13.04
CA ASP A 148 11.99 -6.09 -14.38
C ASP A 148 11.32 -4.88 -15.04
N PHE A 149 10.00 -4.77 -14.93
CA PHE A 149 9.24 -3.65 -15.50
C PHE A 149 9.59 -2.33 -14.82
N PHE A 150 9.50 -2.23 -13.50
CA PHE A 150 9.68 -0.96 -12.78
C PHE A 150 11.14 -0.48 -12.75
N THR A 151 12.10 -1.34 -13.05
CA THR A 151 13.52 -0.95 -13.21
C THR A 151 13.90 -0.63 -14.66
N SER A 152 12.99 -0.82 -15.63
CA SER A 152 13.24 -0.67 -17.06
C SER A 152 13.19 0.79 -17.56
N ALA A 153 13.72 1.02 -18.75
CA ALA A 153 13.56 2.29 -19.47
C ALA A 153 12.10 2.48 -19.98
N GLU A 154 11.40 1.39 -20.20
CA GLU A 154 10.03 1.34 -20.66
C GLU A 154 9.07 1.94 -19.64
N PHE A 155 9.22 1.59 -18.35
CA PHE A 155 8.47 2.22 -17.26
C PHE A 155 8.68 3.73 -17.22
N LYS A 156 9.93 4.21 -17.33
CA LYS A 156 10.23 5.65 -17.36
C LYS A 156 9.53 6.36 -18.52
N SER A 157 9.53 5.73 -19.68
CA SER A 157 8.84 6.25 -20.86
C SER A 157 7.32 6.29 -20.68
N LEU A 158 6.76 5.28 -20.01
CA LEU A 158 5.32 5.19 -19.74
C LEU A 158 4.86 6.27 -18.74
N VAL A 159 5.64 6.52 -17.69
CA VAL A 159 5.40 7.63 -16.75
C VAL A 159 5.37 8.97 -17.47
N ALA A 160 6.36 9.24 -18.31
CA ALA A 160 6.45 10.49 -19.06
C ALA A 160 5.31 10.62 -20.10
N LYS A 161 4.97 9.54 -20.80
CA LYS A 161 3.89 9.52 -21.81
C LYS A 161 2.52 9.85 -21.21
N ASN A 162 2.27 9.46 -19.96
CA ASN A 162 0.98 9.69 -19.29
C ASN A 162 0.99 10.90 -18.36
N ASP A 163 2.03 11.76 -18.44
CA ASP A 163 2.19 12.97 -17.62
C ASP A 163 2.06 12.70 -16.10
N ILE A 164 2.64 11.58 -15.67
CA ILE A 164 2.59 11.14 -14.27
C ILE A 164 3.80 11.69 -13.53
N GLN A 165 3.56 12.39 -12.42
CA GLN A 165 4.60 12.82 -11.50
C GLN A 165 4.75 11.81 -10.36
N LEU A 166 5.94 11.21 -10.23
CA LEU A 166 6.25 10.35 -9.09
C LEU A 166 6.59 11.21 -7.88
N ILE A 167 5.91 10.93 -6.77
CA ILE A 167 6.16 11.56 -5.47
C ILE A 167 6.41 10.48 -4.40
N SER A 168 7.00 10.86 -3.29
CA SER A 168 7.24 9.95 -2.18
C SER A 168 6.30 10.23 -1.00
N TRP A 169 6.12 9.24 -0.12
CA TRP A 169 5.41 9.43 1.14
C TRP A 169 6.07 10.49 2.04
N ARG A 170 7.37 10.75 1.88
CA ARG A 170 8.07 11.83 2.56
C ARG A 170 7.54 13.20 2.15
N GLU A 171 7.12 13.36 0.90
CA GLU A 171 6.49 14.60 0.41
C GLU A 171 5.05 14.71 0.91
N ILE A 172 4.31 13.60 0.88
CA ILE A 172 2.93 13.54 1.41
C ILE A 172 2.92 13.88 2.91
N ARG A 173 3.88 13.35 3.69
CA ARG A 173 3.98 13.65 5.13
C ARG A 173 4.10 15.14 5.45
N LYS A 174 4.68 15.95 4.57
CA LYS A 174 4.78 17.40 4.77
C LYS A 174 3.42 18.12 4.72
N LEU A 175 2.37 17.44 4.27
CA LEU A 175 1.01 17.98 4.26
C LEU A 175 0.32 17.83 5.62
N LEU A 176 0.82 17.00 6.52
CA LEU A 176 0.32 16.91 7.89
C LEU A 176 0.58 18.24 8.59
N ARG A 177 -0.46 18.78 9.21
CA ARG A 177 -0.36 20.01 10.03
C ARG A 177 0.30 19.67 11.37
N ASP A 178 1.08 20.62 11.88
CA ASP A 178 1.70 20.53 13.22
C ASP A 178 0.66 20.57 14.35
#